data_69461acbe915f89eeb7c0f8f3651adbd
#
_entry.id   69461acbe915f89eeb7c0f8f3651adbd
#
_cell.length_a   1.000
_cell.length_b   1.000
_cell.length_c   1.000
_cell.angle_alpha   90.00
_cell.angle_beta   90.00
_cell.angle_gamma   90.00
#
_symmetry.space_group_name_H-M   'P 1'
#
loop_
_entity.id
_entity.type
_entity.pdbx_description
1 polymer ?
#
loop_
_entity_poly.entity_id
_entity_poly.type
_entity_poly.pdbx_seq_one_letter_code
_entity_poly.pdbx_strand_id
1 'polypeptide(L)'
;SPWSTNAVEITKNMGLKNINRIEEFTYHKKSEKFDKMVNEEYPNLNQKIFDNNISPEKIYFIDSISDYNDEQGLALDDFEISYLENLSKKIGRKLSDSEVYGFSQVNSEHCRHKIFNGKFIIDGVEKNESLFDLIKLTSKKNKNFIISAYSDNVAFINGPIIKQFQPKKGDQASYFITKQIESIISLKAETHNFPTTVEPYNGAATGSGGEIRDRAAGGTGSLPLIGSAVYMTPYPRLNGKKIWEKNIKERDWKYQTPADILIKASILSLIHI
;
A
#
# COMPACT_ATOMS: atom_id res chain seq x y z
N SER A 1 -15.06 9.48 -9.31
CA SER A 1 -14.82 8.35 -8.39
C SER A 1 -13.99 7.27 -9.06
N PRO A 2 -13.16 6.51 -8.33
CA PRO A 2 -12.32 5.46 -8.90
C PRO A 2 -13.09 4.37 -9.65
N TRP A 3 -14.30 4.03 -9.21
CA TRP A 3 -15.14 3.02 -9.87
C TRP A 3 -15.77 3.49 -11.20
N SER A 4 -15.78 4.80 -11.46
CA SER A 4 -16.39 5.38 -12.67
C SER A 4 -15.82 4.83 -13.97
N THR A 5 -14.52 4.57 -14.01
CA THR A 5 -13.84 3.97 -15.17
C THR A 5 -14.39 2.57 -15.47
N ASN A 6 -14.53 1.73 -14.47
CA ASN A 6 -15.08 0.39 -14.62
C ASN A 6 -16.54 0.42 -15.03
N ALA A 7 -17.34 1.34 -14.46
CA ALA A 7 -18.74 1.52 -14.83
C ALA A 7 -18.90 1.91 -16.30
N VAL A 8 -18.07 2.84 -16.77
CA VAL A 8 -18.04 3.24 -18.19
C VAL A 8 -17.63 2.07 -19.10
N GLU A 9 -16.66 1.27 -18.69
CA GLU A 9 -16.24 0.09 -19.45
C GLU A 9 -17.36 -0.96 -19.55
N ILE A 10 -18.08 -1.20 -18.47
CA ILE A 10 -19.26 -2.08 -18.46
C ILE A 10 -20.30 -1.58 -19.47
N THR A 11 -20.60 -0.28 -19.48
CA THR A 11 -21.57 0.27 -20.44
C THR A 11 -21.12 0.12 -21.90
N LYS A 12 -19.82 0.28 -22.17
CA LYS A 12 -19.26 0.04 -23.51
C LYS A 12 -19.40 -1.43 -23.93
N ASN A 13 -19.14 -2.36 -23.02
CA ASN A 13 -19.31 -3.79 -23.27
C ASN A 13 -20.78 -4.18 -23.49
N MET A 14 -21.72 -3.44 -22.91
CA MET A 14 -23.17 -3.56 -23.17
C MET A 14 -23.60 -2.94 -24.52
N GLY A 15 -22.68 -2.37 -25.29
CA GLY A 15 -22.96 -1.73 -26.56
C GLY A 15 -23.43 -0.28 -26.46
N LEU A 16 -23.45 0.32 -25.29
CA LEU A 16 -23.79 1.73 -25.09
C LEU A 16 -22.57 2.60 -25.44
N LYS A 17 -22.72 3.42 -26.47
CA LYS A 17 -21.67 4.35 -26.91
C LYS A 17 -21.93 5.74 -26.33
N ASN A 18 -20.89 6.56 -26.24
CA ASN A 18 -20.97 7.96 -25.81
C ASN A 18 -21.20 8.18 -24.30
N ILE A 19 -21.00 7.17 -23.46
CA ILE A 19 -20.93 7.34 -22.02
C ILE A 19 -19.44 7.44 -21.65
N ASN A 20 -19.01 8.61 -21.17
CA ASN A 20 -17.61 8.88 -20.87
C ASN A 20 -17.33 8.89 -19.37
N ARG A 21 -18.36 9.14 -18.56
CA ARG A 21 -18.24 9.16 -17.10
C ARG A 21 -19.58 8.83 -16.44
N ILE A 22 -19.52 8.11 -15.33
CA ILE A 22 -20.66 7.78 -14.47
C ILE A 22 -20.23 8.10 -13.04
N GLU A 23 -21.03 8.88 -12.31
CA GLU A 23 -20.77 9.23 -10.91
C GLU A 23 -22.05 9.05 -10.10
N GLU A 24 -21.85 8.73 -8.81
CA GLU A 24 -22.92 8.62 -7.84
C GLU A 24 -23.00 9.89 -7.01
N PHE A 25 -24.20 10.40 -6.78
CA PHE A 25 -24.46 11.56 -5.95
C PHE A 25 -25.44 11.21 -4.85
N THR A 26 -25.12 11.66 -3.66
CA THR A 26 -25.98 11.50 -2.48
C THR A 26 -26.59 12.85 -2.11
N TYR A 27 -27.89 12.88 -1.93
CA TYR A 27 -28.56 14.08 -1.43
C TYR A 27 -28.28 14.25 0.06
N HIS A 28 -27.84 15.44 0.47
CA HIS A 28 -27.73 15.80 1.88
C HIS A 28 -28.39 17.12 2.20
N LYS A 29 -28.83 17.30 3.44
CA LYS A 29 -29.42 18.55 3.89
C LYS A 29 -28.31 19.57 4.20
N LYS A 30 -28.59 20.85 3.99
CA LYS A 30 -27.66 21.96 4.23
C LYS A 30 -27.08 22.00 5.67
N SER A 31 -27.77 21.37 6.63
CA SER A 31 -27.36 21.30 8.04
C SER A 31 -26.48 20.07 8.36
N GLU A 32 -26.36 19.14 7.45
CA GLU A 32 -25.55 17.92 7.65
C GLU A 32 -24.10 18.22 7.33
N LYS A 33 -23.21 17.79 8.25
CA LYS A 33 -21.77 17.88 8.02
C LYS A 33 -21.32 16.70 7.15
N PHE A 34 -20.51 16.99 6.18
CA PHE A 34 -19.86 15.97 5.35
C PHE A 34 -18.34 16.15 5.37
N ASP A 35 -17.62 15.09 5.09
CA ASP A 35 -16.17 15.11 5.02
C ASP A 35 -15.72 15.69 3.67
N LYS A 36 -15.13 16.87 3.70
CA LYS A 36 -14.63 17.59 2.51
C LYS A 36 -13.39 16.95 1.89
N MET A 37 -12.74 16.00 2.54
CA MET A 37 -11.60 15.27 1.96
C MET A 37 -12.03 14.21 0.96
N VAL A 38 -13.23 13.65 1.13
CA VAL A 38 -13.76 12.55 0.30
C VAL A 38 -15.05 12.89 -0.42
N ASN A 39 -15.67 14.01 -0.09
CA ASN A 39 -16.93 14.46 -0.70
C ASN A 39 -16.84 15.92 -1.13
N GLU A 40 -17.50 16.22 -2.22
CA GLU A 40 -17.65 17.56 -2.75
C GLU A 40 -19.14 17.90 -2.88
N GLU A 41 -19.52 19.13 -2.49
CA GLU A 41 -20.89 19.60 -2.54
C GLU A 41 -21.18 20.31 -3.86
N TYR A 42 -22.23 19.89 -4.53
CA TYR A 42 -22.72 20.50 -5.75
C TYR A 42 -24.11 21.07 -5.52
N PRO A 43 -24.33 22.38 -5.69
CA PRO A 43 -25.65 22.99 -5.51
C PRO A 43 -26.66 22.55 -6.56
N ASN A 44 -26.20 22.19 -7.75
CA ASN A 44 -27.03 21.72 -8.87
C ASN A 44 -26.27 20.68 -9.69
N LEU A 45 -26.96 19.64 -10.14
CA LEU A 45 -26.41 18.65 -11.05
C LEU A 45 -26.65 19.07 -12.51
N ASN A 46 -25.55 19.34 -13.21
CA ASN A 46 -25.54 19.58 -14.66
C ASN A 46 -24.23 19.09 -15.26
N GLN A 47 -24.10 19.09 -16.58
CA GLN A 47 -22.89 18.56 -17.24
C GLN A 47 -21.61 19.30 -16.87
N LYS A 48 -21.67 20.53 -16.39
CA LYS A 48 -20.49 21.31 -15.99
C LYS A 48 -19.77 20.74 -14.77
N ILE A 49 -20.43 19.89 -13.96
CA ILE A 49 -19.77 19.20 -12.83
C ILE A 49 -18.69 18.23 -13.31
N PHE A 50 -18.69 17.84 -14.58
CA PHE A 50 -17.67 16.97 -15.18
C PHE A 50 -16.55 17.76 -15.85
N ASP A 51 -16.68 19.08 -15.93
CA ASP A 51 -15.66 19.95 -16.52
C ASP A 51 -14.55 20.16 -15.48
N ASN A 52 -13.42 19.51 -15.67
CA ASN A 52 -12.22 19.81 -14.92
C ASN A 52 -11.58 21.09 -15.47
N ASN A 53 -11.85 22.22 -14.81
CA ASN A 53 -11.16 23.48 -15.09
C ASN A 53 -9.74 23.52 -14.48
N ILE A 54 -9.12 22.36 -14.28
CA ILE A 54 -7.77 22.25 -13.74
C ILE A 54 -6.81 22.47 -14.89
N SER A 55 -6.14 23.61 -14.88
CA SER A 55 -4.97 23.82 -15.73
C SER A 55 -3.77 23.12 -15.10
N PRO A 56 -2.96 22.40 -15.89
CA PRO A 56 -1.73 21.82 -15.37
C PRO A 56 -0.86 22.92 -14.76
N GLU A 57 -0.25 22.64 -13.62
CA GLU A 57 0.76 23.53 -13.05
C GLU A 57 1.96 23.62 -13.96
N LYS A 58 2.67 24.75 -13.88
CA LYS A 58 3.88 24.92 -14.66
C LYS A 58 4.98 24.02 -14.13
N ILE A 59 5.76 23.45 -15.03
CA ILE A 59 6.96 22.70 -14.66
C ILE A 59 8.04 23.72 -14.27
N TYR A 60 8.61 23.55 -13.11
CA TYR A 60 9.72 24.37 -12.61
C TYR A 60 11.03 23.59 -12.73
N PHE A 61 12.08 24.27 -13.15
CA PHE A 61 13.43 23.71 -13.13
C PHE A 61 14.15 24.14 -11.86
N ILE A 62 14.68 23.15 -11.13
CA ILE A 62 15.24 23.35 -9.80
C ILE A 62 16.66 23.84 -9.89
N ASP A 63 16.92 24.97 -9.24
CA ASP A 63 18.27 25.60 -9.18
C ASP A 63 19.16 24.91 -8.13
N SER A 64 18.63 24.69 -6.95
CA SER A 64 19.30 24.05 -5.83
C SER A 64 18.44 22.88 -5.34
N ILE A 65 18.94 21.66 -5.48
CA ILE A 65 18.23 20.46 -5.04
C ILE A 65 18.16 20.40 -3.51
N SER A 66 19.21 20.88 -2.83
CA SER A 66 19.25 20.96 -1.37
C SER A 66 18.15 21.88 -0.82
N ASP A 67 18.05 23.11 -1.39
CA ASP A 67 17.04 24.06 -0.92
C ASP A 67 15.62 23.55 -1.19
N TYR A 68 15.41 22.95 -2.37
CA TYR A 68 14.12 22.35 -2.74
C TYR A 68 13.77 21.16 -1.86
N ASN A 69 14.76 20.34 -1.47
CA ASN A 69 14.59 19.26 -0.51
C ASN A 69 14.06 19.77 0.84
N ASP A 70 14.67 20.84 1.35
CA ASP A 70 14.29 21.42 2.64
C ASP A 70 12.92 22.12 2.57
N GLU A 71 12.68 22.87 1.49
CA GLU A 71 11.42 23.59 1.28
C GLU A 71 10.22 22.63 1.14
N GLN A 72 10.40 21.54 0.38
CA GLN A 72 9.35 20.57 0.12
C GLN A 72 9.31 19.41 1.12
N GLY A 73 10.29 19.32 2.02
CA GLY A 73 10.38 18.24 3.01
C GLY A 73 10.55 16.85 2.39
N LEU A 74 11.38 16.73 1.33
CA LEU A 74 11.52 15.50 0.56
C LEU A 74 12.32 14.40 1.27
N ALA A 75 13.01 14.74 2.35
CA ALA A 75 13.84 13.84 3.16
C ALA A 75 14.95 13.13 2.35
N LEU A 76 15.50 13.81 1.35
CA LEU A 76 16.69 13.34 0.63
C LEU A 76 17.92 13.49 1.52
N ASP A 77 18.80 12.50 1.52
CA ASP A 77 20.08 12.57 2.19
C ASP A 77 21.18 13.22 1.28
N ASP A 78 22.34 13.50 1.85
CA ASP A 78 23.44 14.17 1.13
C ASP A 78 23.93 13.37 -0.09
N PHE A 79 23.86 12.03 -0.01
CA PHE A 79 24.23 11.17 -1.14
C PHE A 79 23.22 11.29 -2.28
N GLU A 80 21.94 11.29 -1.97
CA GLU A 80 20.85 11.43 -2.95
C GLU A 80 20.86 12.81 -3.60
N ILE A 81 21.10 13.87 -2.83
CA ILE A 81 21.26 15.24 -3.35
C ILE A 81 22.44 15.27 -4.32
N SER A 82 23.60 14.77 -3.90
CA SER A 82 24.79 14.72 -4.75
C SER A 82 24.58 13.89 -6.02
N TYR A 83 23.82 12.78 -5.92
CA TYR A 83 23.46 11.96 -7.07
C TYR A 83 22.63 12.76 -8.09
N LEU A 84 21.59 13.45 -7.63
CA LEU A 84 20.71 14.25 -8.49
C LEU A 84 21.44 15.43 -9.12
N GLU A 85 22.33 16.10 -8.39
CA GLU A 85 23.19 17.17 -8.94
C GLU A 85 24.12 16.66 -10.03
N ASN A 86 24.74 15.50 -9.81
CA ASN A 86 25.60 14.87 -10.81
C ASN A 86 24.80 14.40 -12.03
N LEU A 87 23.58 13.89 -11.82
CA LEU A 87 22.68 13.54 -12.90
C LEU A 87 22.33 14.77 -13.73
N SER A 88 21.98 15.89 -13.11
CA SER A 88 21.69 17.17 -13.77
C SER A 88 22.86 17.61 -14.66
N LYS A 89 24.09 17.56 -14.14
CA LYS A 89 25.30 17.85 -14.91
C LYS A 89 25.50 16.89 -16.09
N LYS A 90 25.28 15.60 -15.86
CA LYS A 90 25.46 14.55 -16.88
C LYS A 90 24.47 14.69 -18.04
N ILE A 91 23.22 15.06 -17.77
CA ILE A 91 22.20 15.26 -18.80
C ILE A 91 22.24 16.66 -19.43
N GLY A 92 23.08 17.59 -18.90
CA GLY A 92 23.28 18.94 -19.43
C GLY A 92 22.11 19.89 -19.23
N ARG A 93 21.22 19.62 -18.28
CA ARG A 93 20.10 20.51 -17.91
C ARG A 93 19.73 20.38 -16.44
N LYS A 94 19.04 21.39 -15.92
CA LYS A 94 18.43 21.31 -14.60
C LYS A 94 17.35 20.22 -14.56
N LEU A 95 17.18 19.60 -13.42
CA LEU A 95 16.05 18.70 -13.17
C LEU A 95 14.78 19.52 -12.92
N SER A 96 13.65 18.99 -13.33
CA SER A 96 12.36 19.58 -13.02
C SER A 96 11.92 19.22 -11.59
N ASP A 97 10.97 19.98 -11.06
CA ASP A 97 10.25 19.68 -9.83
C ASP A 97 9.72 18.26 -9.80
N SER A 98 9.05 17.85 -10.88
CA SER A 98 8.46 16.52 -11.03
C SER A 98 9.53 15.41 -11.03
N GLU A 99 10.71 15.65 -11.61
CA GLU A 99 11.81 14.69 -11.59
C GLU A 99 12.40 14.52 -10.19
N VAL A 100 12.65 15.63 -9.49
CA VAL A 100 13.22 15.61 -8.13
C VAL A 100 12.19 15.01 -7.14
N TYR A 101 10.95 15.47 -7.22
CA TYR A 101 9.87 14.96 -6.38
C TYR A 101 9.61 13.48 -6.65
N GLY A 102 9.52 13.07 -7.91
CA GLY A 102 9.32 11.67 -8.30
C GLY A 102 10.45 10.77 -7.79
N PHE A 103 11.71 11.22 -7.89
CA PHE A 103 12.83 10.49 -7.32
C PHE A 103 12.70 10.33 -5.80
N SER A 104 12.34 11.41 -5.09
CA SER A 104 12.15 11.35 -3.64
C SER A 104 11.06 10.37 -3.23
N GLN A 105 9.97 10.27 -4.00
CA GLN A 105 8.87 9.35 -3.72
C GLN A 105 9.26 7.89 -3.97
N VAL A 106 9.97 7.61 -5.05
CA VAL A 106 10.47 6.25 -5.37
C VAL A 106 11.53 5.81 -4.37
N ASN A 107 12.38 6.73 -3.93
CA ASN A 107 13.47 6.48 -2.98
C ASN A 107 13.12 6.91 -1.54
N SER A 108 11.83 6.99 -1.24
CA SER A 108 11.32 7.45 0.05
C SER A 108 11.60 6.45 1.18
N GLU A 109 11.36 6.90 2.42
CA GLU A 109 11.37 6.08 3.63
C GLU A 109 10.20 5.05 3.70
N HIS A 110 9.74 4.59 2.55
CA HIS A 110 8.79 3.48 2.49
C HIS A 110 9.38 2.26 3.17
N CYS A 111 8.64 1.69 4.12
CA CYS A 111 9.11 0.60 5.00
C CYS A 111 10.32 0.96 5.88
N ARG A 112 10.67 2.22 5.98
CA ARG A 112 11.76 2.75 6.82
C ARG A 112 13.12 2.12 6.53
N HIS A 113 13.42 1.82 5.29
CA HIS A 113 14.67 1.18 4.88
C HIS A 113 15.91 1.99 5.28
N LYS A 114 15.89 3.32 5.13
CA LYS A 114 16.99 4.21 5.55
C LYS A 114 17.23 4.12 7.05
N ILE A 115 16.17 4.22 7.87
CA ILE A 115 16.26 4.13 9.33
C ILE A 115 16.79 2.74 9.73
N PHE A 116 16.24 1.66 9.18
CA PHE A 116 16.64 0.30 9.52
C PHE A 116 18.08 -0.03 9.08
N ASN A 117 18.60 0.61 8.03
CA ASN A 117 20.00 0.51 7.60
C ASN A 117 20.91 1.58 8.23
N GLY A 118 20.35 2.50 9.00
CA GLY A 118 21.06 3.62 9.60
C GLY A 118 22.05 3.18 10.70
N LYS A 119 22.96 4.06 11.04
CA LYS A 119 23.85 3.90 12.18
C LYS A 119 23.15 4.31 13.46
N PHE A 120 23.29 3.50 14.49
CA PHE A 120 22.69 3.77 15.79
C PHE A 120 23.78 4.12 16.81
N ILE A 121 23.62 5.27 17.45
CA ILE A 121 24.43 5.70 18.58
C ILE A 121 23.56 5.65 19.83
N ILE A 122 23.84 4.75 20.74
CA ILE A 122 23.09 4.54 21.98
C ILE A 122 24.00 4.86 23.15
N ASP A 123 23.61 5.83 23.99
CA ASP A 123 24.40 6.30 25.13
C ASP A 123 25.84 6.73 24.74
N GLY A 124 25.97 7.36 23.56
CA GLY A 124 27.27 7.80 23.03
C GLY A 124 28.12 6.69 22.39
N VAL A 125 27.63 5.47 22.34
CA VAL A 125 28.33 4.32 21.73
C VAL A 125 27.71 3.97 20.39
N GLU A 126 28.49 4.09 19.31
CA GLU A 126 28.09 3.63 17.98
C GLU A 126 27.97 2.09 17.97
N LYS A 127 26.85 1.58 17.44
CA LYS A 127 26.61 0.15 17.25
C LYS A 127 27.16 -0.28 15.91
N ASN A 128 27.74 -1.48 15.89
CA ASN A 128 28.34 -2.03 14.67
C ASN A 128 27.30 -2.55 13.67
N GLU A 129 26.13 -2.96 14.18
CA GLU A 129 25.07 -3.52 13.38
C GLU A 129 23.90 -2.55 13.25
N SER A 130 23.36 -2.44 12.05
CA SER A 130 22.08 -1.80 11.80
C SER A 130 20.91 -2.66 12.31
N LEU A 131 19.69 -2.10 12.38
CA LEU A 131 18.51 -2.90 12.72
C LEU A 131 18.26 -4.02 11.70
N PHE A 132 18.51 -3.77 10.41
CA PHE A 132 18.43 -4.82 9.39
C PHE A 132 19.46 -5.91 9.58
N ASP A 133 20.68 -5.57 9.98
CA ASP A 133 21.71 -6.58 10.28
C ASP A 133 21.28 -7.49 11.43
N LEU A 134 20.69 -6.92 12.49
CA LEU A 134 20.16 -7.69 13.62
C LEU A 134 19.01 -8.62 13.21
N ILE A 135 18.08 -8.15 12.38
CA ILE A 135 17.01 -8.98 11.85
C ILE A 135 17.57 -10.13 11.01
N LYS A 136 18.47 -9.83 10.08
CA LYS A 136 19.11 -10.83 9.20
C LYS A 136 20.01 -11.80 9.94
N LEU A 137 20.57 -11.38 11.09
CA LEU A 137 21.44 -12.24 11.91
C LEU A 137 20.73 -13.52 12.37
N THR A 138 19.43 -13.44 12.68
CA THR A 138 18.63 -14.60 13.04
C THR A 138 18.62 -15.64 11.91
N SER A 139 18.39 -15.22 10.69
CA SER A 139 18.40 -16.09 9.51
C SER A 139 19.81 -16.60 9.17
N LYS A 140 20.85 -15.77 9.38
CA LYS A 140 22.24 -16.19 9.17
C LYS A 140 22.67 -17.29 10.15
N LYS A 141 22.25 -17.17 11.41
CA LYS A 141 22.59 -18.15 12.46
C LYS A 141 21.74 -19.43 12.39
N ASN A 142 20.50 -19.31 11.93
CA ASN A 142 19.53 -20.39 11.84
C ASN A 142 18.99 -20.45 10.42
N LYS A 143 19.70 -21.09 9.51
CA LYS A 143 19.31 -21.20 8.09
C LYS A 143 18.10 -22.12 7.85
N ASN A 144 17.33 -22.43 8.85
CA ASN A 144 16.22 -23.36 8.84
C ASN A 144 15.27 -23.09 7.68
N PHE A 145 15.23 -24.00 6.71
CA PHE A 145 14.24 -24.05 5.63
C PHE A 145 14.13 -22.80 4.74
N ILE A 146 14.89 -21.73 4.98
CA ILE A 146 14.82 -20.50 4.19
C ILE A 146 15.45 -20.75 2.82
N ILE A 147 14.66 -20.52 1.77
CA ILE A 147 15.10 -20.52 0.37
C ILE A 147 15.52 -19.11 -0.02
N SER A 148 14.66 -18.13 0.23
CA SER A 148 14.90 -16.72 -0.06
C SER A 148 14.19 -15.84 0.95
N ALA A 149 14.89 -14.84 1.47
CA ALA A 149 14.34 -13.79 2.32
C ALA A 149 15.17 -12.51 2.17
N TYR A 150 14.53 -11.37 2.38
CA TYR A 150 15.13 -10.02 2.29
C TYR A 150 15.67 -9.63 0.90
N SER A 151 15.22 -10.31 -0.15
CA SER A 151 15.59 -10.03 -1.54
C SER A 151 14.45 -9.39 -2.32
N ASP A 152 13.23 -9.64 -1.89
CA ASP A 152 12.00 -9.18 -2.54
C ASP A 152 10.87 -9.08 -1.50
N ASN A 153 9.68 -8.68 -1.94
CA ASN A 153 8.49 -8.49 -1.12
C ASN A 153 7.94 -9.78 -0.49
N VAL A 154 8.40 -10.93 -0.95
CA VAL A 154 7.95 -12.26 -0.50
C VAL A 154 9.14 -13.08 0.00
N ALA A 155 8.97 -13.73 1.13
CA ALA A 155 9.90 -14.74 1.62
C ALA A 155 9.45 -16.15 1.20
N PHE A 156 10.42 -17.03 0.96
CA PHE A 156 10.21 -18.41 0.58
C PHE A 156 10.93 -19.37 1.51
N ILE A 157 10.21 -20.40 1.95
CA ILE A 157 10.77 -21.49 2.76
C ILE A 157 10.44 -22.84 2.09
N ASN A 158 11.23 -23.86 2.38
CA ASN A 158 10.92 -25.22 1.98
C ASN A 158 9.60 -25.68 2.59
N GLY A 159 8.72 -26.18 1.77
CA GLY A 159 7.48 -26.80 2.17
C GLY A 159 7.60 -28.34 2.27
N PRO A 160 6.52 -29.02 2.69
CA PRO A 160 6.48 -30.47 2.70
C PRO A 160 6.41 -31.04 1.28
N ILE A 161 6.76 -32.30 1.16
CA ILE A 161 6.46 -33.07 -0.06
C ILE A 161 4.96 -33.35 -0.09
N ILE A 162 4.27 -32.88 -1.13
CA ILE A 162 2.83 -33.00 -1.27
C ILE A 162 2.45 -33.78 -2.52
N LYS A 163 1.24 -34.33 -2.52
CA LYS A 163 0.62 -34.89 -3.73
C LYS A 163 -0.28 -33.83 -4.32
N GLN A 164 0.02 -33.41 -5.55
CA GLN A 164 -0.76 -32.42 -6.26
C GLN A 164 -1.50 -33.07 -7.44
N PHE A 165 -2.79 -32.78 -7.55
CA PHE A 165 -3.59 -33.10 -8.71
C PHE A 165 -3.40 -32.03 -9.76
N GLN A 166 -2.84 -32.40 -10.90
CA GLN A 166 -2.45 -31.45 -11.95
C GLN A 166 -2.51 -32.07 -13.34
N PRO A 167 -2.58 -31.28 -14.42
CA PRO A 167 -2.41 -31.78 -15.76
C PRO A 167 -1.05 -32.49 -15.91
N LYS A 168 -1.02 -33.61 -16.64
CA LYS A 168 0.23 -34.32 -16.93
C LYS A 168 1.21 -33.46 -17.72
N LYS A 169 0.68 -32.60 -18.60
CA LYS A 169 1.42 -31.60 -19.37
C LYS A 169 0.83 -30.23 -19.13
N GLY A 170 1.65 -29.23 -18.89
CA GLY A 170 1.21 -27.86 -18.56
C GLY A 170 0.98 -26.97 -19.79
N ASP A 171 1.52 -27.37 -20.94
CA ASP A 171 1.56 -26.60 -22.18
C ASP A 171 0.53 -27.06 -23.25
N GLN A 172 -0.21 -28.11 -22.97
CA GLN A 172 -1.22 -28.66 -23.88
C GLN A 172 -2.30 -29.43 -23.11
N ALA A 173 -3.45 -29.65 -23.74
CA ALA A 173 -4.50 -30.50 -23.23
C ALA A 173 -3.97 -31.90 -22.88
N SER A 174 -4.20 -32.36 -21.65
CA SER A 174 -3.72 -33.66 -21.19
C SER A 174 -4.58 -34.17 -20.03
N TYR A 175 -4.46 -35.48 -19.74
CA TYR A 175 -5.12 -36.06 -18.56
C TYR A 175 -4.56 -35.50 -17.28
N PHE A 176 -5.39 -35.39 -16.27
CA PHE A 176 -4.97 -35.06 -14.90
C PHE A 176 -4.34 -36.28 -14.23
N ILE A 177 -3.31 -36.02 -13.49
CA ILE A 177 -2.56 -37.01 -12.71
C ILE A 177 -2.32 -36.49 -11.29
N THR A 178 -2.10 -37.41 -10.37
CA THR A 178 -1.52 -37.05 -9.05
C THR A 178 -0.02 -37.21 -9.13
N LYS A 179 0.72 -36.15 -8.88
CA LYS A 179 2.17 -36.13 -8.87
C LYS A 179 2.67 -35.71 -7.48
N GLN A 180 3.68 -36.37 -7.00
CA GLN A 180 4.40 -35.97 -5.81
C GLN A 180 5.37 -34.85 -6.17
N ILE A 181 5.33 -33.74 -5.45
CA ILE A 181 6.17 -32.57 -5.67
C ILE A 181 6.77 -32.07 -4.37
N GLU A 182 7.96 -31.51 -4.45
CA GLU A 182 8.53 -30.70 -3.39
C GLU A 182 7.87 -29.33 -3.44
N SER A 183 7.24 -28.92 -2.35
CA SER A 183 6.54 -27.63 -2.31
C SER A 183 7.41 -26.53 -1.72
N ILE A 184 7.08 -25.30 -2.03
CA ILE A 184 7.64 -24.09 -1.44
C ILE A 184 6.51 -23.32 -0.80
N ILE A 185 6.70 -22.85 0.41
CA ILE A 185 5.75 -21.96 1.09
C ILE A 185 6.24 -20.53 0.94
N SER A 186 5.41 -19.69 0.36
CA SER A 186 5.63 -18.24 0.32
C SER A 186 4.94 -17.54 1.47
N LEU A 187 5.58 -16.54 2.04
CA LEU A 187 5.05 -15.70 3.11
C LEU A 187 5.15 -14.23 2.71
N LYS A 188 4.03 -13.53 2.78
CA LYS A 188 3.94 -12.09 2.58
C LYS A 188 3.19 -11.47 3.75
N ALA A 189 3.67 -10.34 4.23
CA ALA A 189 2.95 -9.46 5.13
C ALA A 189 2.85 -8.07 4.51
N GLU A 190 1.71 -7.42 4.67
CA GLU A 190 1.46 -6.07 4.16
C GLU A 190 0.92 -5.18 5.26
N THR A 191 1.42 -3.93 5.31
CA THR A 191 0.90 -2.91 6.21
C THR A 191 0.06 -1.92 5.42
N HIS A 192 -1.18 -1.73 5.83
CA HIS A 192 -2.10 -0.81 5.16
C HIS A 192 -2.94 -0.02 6.17
N ASN A 193 -2.26 0.71 7.06
CA ASN A 193 -2.86 1.33 8.24
C ASN A 193 -3.59 2.63 7.94
N PHE A 194 -2.93 3.63 7.34
CA PHE A 194 -3.54 4.95 7.13
C PHE A 194 -4.75 4.91 6.20
N PRO A 195 -4.69 4.31 5.00
CA PRO A 195 -5.86 4.18 4.14
C PRO A 195 -7.03 3.44 4.81
N THR A 196 -6.73 2.41 5.61
CA THR A 196 -7.75 1.67 6.37
C THR A 196 -8.37 2.52 7.49
N THR A 197 -7.65 3.51 8.01
CA THR A 197 -8.19 4.46 8.99
C THR A 197 -9.17 5.44 8.34
N VAL A 198 -8.89 5.90 7.13
CA VAL A 198 -9.71 6.87 6.39
C VAL A 198 -10.96 6.20 5.82
N GLU A 199 -10.77 5.11 5.10
CA GLU A 199 -11.83 4.33 4.45
C GLU A 199 -11.58 2.83 4.68
N PRO A 200 -12.08 2.28 5.79
CA PRO A 200 -11.70 0.94 6.25
C PRO A 200 -11.98 -0.17 5.23
N TYR A 201 -13.09 -0.09 4.52
CA TYR A 201 -13.47 -1.11 3.53
C TYR A 201 -12.52 -1.10 2.33
N ASN A 202 -12.38 0.03 1.65
CA ASN A 202 -11.52 0.17 0.48
C ASN A 202 -10.03 0.09 0.84
N GLY A 203 -9.66 0.59 2.01
CA GLY A 203 -8.30 0.48 2.53
C GLY A 203 -7.90 -0.97 2.78
N ALA A 204 -8.76 -1.76 3.42
CA ALA A 204 -8.52 -3.19 3.62
C ALA A 204 -8.48 -3.95 2.28
N ALA A 205 -9.31 -3.58 1.31
CA ALA A 205 -9.29 -4.15 -0.04
C ALA A 205 -7.93 -3.98 -0.70
N THR A 206 -7.36 -2.79 -0.62
CA THR A 206 -6.05 -2.49 -1.19
C THR A 206 -4.94 -3.27 -0.50
N GLY A 207 -4.99 -3.37 0.84
CA GLY A 207 -4.02 -4.16 1.61
C GLY A 207 -4.06 -5.66 1.27
N SER A 208 -5.23 -6.27 1.34
CA SER A 208 -5.43 -7.69 0.98
C SER A 208 -5.08 -7.95 -0.49
N GLY A 209 -5.46 -7.05 -1.39
CA GLY A 209 -5.10 -7.11 -2.80
C GLY A 209 -3.58 -7.05 -3.03
N GLY A 210 -2.84 -6.25 -2.25
CA GLY A 210 -1.39 -6.18 -2.27
C GLY A 210 -0.74 -7.50 -1.91
N GLU A 211 -1.18 -8.14 -0.82
CA GLU A 211 -0.70 -9.46 -0.42
C GLU A 211 -0.92 -10.53 -1.49
N ILE A 212 -2.08 -10.55 -2.11
CA ILE A 212 -2.42 -11.52 -3.17
C ILE A 212 -1.57 -11.27 -4.41
N ARG A 213 -1.43 -10.01 -4.83
CA ARG A 213 -0.62 -9.66 -6.03
C ARG A 213 0.84 -10.05 -5.87
N ASP A 214 1.45 -9.76 -4.73
CA ASP A 214 2.85 -10.06 -4.50
C ASP A 214 3.10 -11.57 -4.50
N ARG A 215 2.21 -12.36 -3.91
CA ARG A 215 2.30 -13.81 -3.94
C ARG A 215 2.03 -14.38 -5.33
N ALA A 216 1.07 -13.82 -6.06
CA ALA A 216 0.79 -14.24 -7.44
C ALA A 216 1.97 -13.92 -8.37
N ALA A 217 2.67 -12.80 -8.15
CA ALA A 217 3.89 -12.45 -8.89
C ALA A 217 5.06 -13.40 -8.62
N GLY A 218 5.02 -14.20 -7.56
CA GLY A 218 6.03 -15.22 -7.22
C GLY A 218 6.12 -16.39 -8.19
N GLY A 219 5.33 -16.37 -9.28
CA GLY A 219 5.43 -17.34 -10.39
C GLY A 219 4.21 -18.23 -10.59
N THR A 220 4.30 -19.09 -11.59
CA THR A 220 3.23 -20.02 -11.96
C THR A 220 3.02 -21.08 -10.90
N GLY A 221 1.78 -21.38 -10.58
CA GLY A 221 1.41 -22.41 -9.61
C GLY A 221 1.36 -21.96 -8.16
N SER A 222 1.51 -20.67 -7.88
CA SER A 222 1.28 -20.13 -6.54
C SER A 222 -0.22 -20.16 -6.22
N LEU A 223 -0.56 -20.80 -5.10
CA LEU A 223 -1.93 -20.90 -4.61
C LEU A 223 -2.01 -20.21 -3.22
N PRO A 224 -2.91 -19.24 -3.02
CA PRO A 224 -3.20 -18.72 -1.69
C PRO A 224 -3.79 -19.85 -0.82
N LEU A 225 -3.16 -20.13 0.31
CA LEU A 225 -3.61 -21.17 1.22
C LEU A 225 -4.25 -20.61 2.48
N ILE A 226 -3.62 -19.58 3.04
CA ILE A 226 -4.02 -18.99 4.32
C ILE A 226 -3.81 -17.49 4.20
N GLY A 227 -4.80 -16.73 4.63
CA GLY A 227 -4.70 -15.32 4.89
C GLY A 227 -4.97 -15.03 6.37
N SER A 228 -4.31 -14.04 6.92
CA SER A 228 -4.60 -13.51 8.24
C SER A 228 -4.67 -11.98 8.19
N ALA A 229 -5.62 -11.41 8.90
CA ALA A 229 -5.74 -9.98 9.04
C ALA A 229 -5.58 -9.60 10.52
N VAL A 230 -4.67 -8.67 10.79
CA VAL A 230 -4.39 -8.18 12.13
C VAL A 230 -4.70 -6.69 12.19
N TYR A 231 -5.58 -6.31 13.09
CA TYR A 231 -5.99 -4.93 13.28
C TYR A 231 -5.56 -4.42 14.65
N MET A 232 -4.87 -3.30 14.66
CA MET A 232 -4.55 -2.57 15.89
C MET A 232 -5.26 -1.22 15.85
N THR A 233 -6.20 -1.04 16.77
CA THR A 233 -6.96 0.21 16.91
C THR A 233 -6.87 0.71 18.36
N PRO A 234 -7.12 2.00 18.61
CA PRO A 234 -7.46 2.46 19.95
C PRO A 234 -8.67 1.69 20.51
N TYR A 235 -8.83 1.74 21.81
CA TYR A 235 -9.94 1.04 22.49
C TYR A 235 -11.31 1.43 21.91
N PRO A 236 -12.11 0.48 21.42
CA PRO A 236 -13.30 0.77 20.58
C PRO A 236 -14.54 1.24 21.36
N ARG A 237 -14.57 1.21 22.68
CA ARG A 237 -15.69 1.66 23.51
C ARG A 237 -17.06 1.14 23.04
N LEU A 238 -17.19 -0.17 22.94
CA LEU A 238 -18.42 -0.83 22.49
C LEU A 238 -19.44 -0.91 23.64
N ASN A 239 -20.67 -0.47 23.39
CA ASN A 239 -21.85 -0.78 24.20
C ASN A 239 -21.82 -0.41 25.68
N GLY A 240 -21.59 0.84 25.98
CA GLY A 240 -21.78 1.39 27.32
C GLY A 240 -20.48 1.63 28.08
N LYS A 241 -20.58 2.49 29.07
CA LYS A 241 -19.44 2.93 29.87
C LYS A 241 -19.05 1.84 30.85
N LYS A 242 -17.89 1.26 30.69
CA LYS A 242 -17.29 0.36 31.69
C LYS A 242 -16.54 1.17 32.74
N ILE A 243 -16.37 0.61 33.93
CA ILE A 243 -15.75 1.31 35.07
C ILE A 243 -14.34 1.79 34.74
N TRP A 244 -13.55 0.97 34.02
CA TRP A 244 -12.18 1.28 33.62
C TRP A 244 -12.09 2.33 32.51
N GLU A 245 -13.15 2.58 31.74
CA GLU A 245 -13.16 3.58 30.69
C GLU A 245 -13.00 5.00 31.21
N LYS A 246 -13.30 5.24 32.47
CA LYS A 246 -13.12 6.53 33.12
C LYS A 246 -11.66 6.98 33.11
N ASN A 247 -10.73 6.04 33.13
CA ASN A 247 -9.28 6.28 33.14
C ASN A 247 -8.66 6.31 31.74
N ILE A 248 -9.43 6.01 30.71
CA ILE A 248 -8.99 6.02 29.31
C ILE A 248 -9.57 7.26 28.66
N LYS A 249 -8.71 8.25 28.39
CA LYS A 249 -9.12 9.47 27.70
C LYS A 249 -9.69 9.10 26.33
N GLU A 250 -10.87 9.59 26.04
CA GLU A 250 -11.44 9.49 24.70
C GLU A 250 -10.58 10.27 23.73
N ARG A 251 -10.24 9.66 22.61
CA ARG A 251 -9.45 10.30 21.56
C ARG A 251 -10.41 10.84 20.52
N ASP A 252 -10.28 12.11 20.19
CA ASP A 252 -10.96 12.70 19.04
C ASP A 252 -10.49 11.98 17.79
N TRP A 253 -11.41 11.28 17.15
CA TRP A 253 -11.11 10.51 15.97
C TRP A 253 -11.47 11.31 14.72
N LYS A 254 -10.48 11.56 13.91
CA LYS A 254 -10.61 12.46 12.75
C LYS A 254 -11.36 11.80 11.58
N TYR A 255 -11.33 10.47 11.50
CA TYR A 255 -11.91 9.70 10.42
C TYR A 255 -12.96 8.70 10.94
N GLN A 256 -12.76 7.41 10.68
CA GLN A 256 -13.64 6.34 11.15
C GLN A 256 -13.37 6.01 12.61
N THR A 257 -14.41 5.56 13.33
CA THR A 257 -14.21 5.12 14.71
C THR A 257 -13.43 3.81 14.77
N PRO A 258 -12.76 3.48 15.89
CA PRO A 258 -12.10 2.19 16.05
C PRO A 258 -13.04 0.99 15.82
N ALA A 259 -14.29 1.10 16.23
CA ALA A 259 -15.30 0.08 16.01
C ALA A 259 -15.63 -0.09 14.52
N ASP A 260 -15.83 1.01 13.79
CA ASP A 260 -16.09 0.98 12.36
C ASP A 260 -14.92 0.37 11.59
N ILE A 261 -13.68 0.73 11.95
CA ILE A 261 -12.47 0.16 11.35
C ILE A 261 -12.46 -1.36 11.53
N LEU A 262 -12.65 -1.85 12.76
CA LEU A 262 -12.65 -3.28 13.05
C LEU A 262 -13.73 -4.03 12.28
N ILE A 263 -14.94 -3.49 12.21
CA ILE A 263 -16.07 -4.14 11.54
C ILE A 263 -15.87 -4.12 10.01
N LYS A 264 -15.69 -2.95 9.42
CA LYS A 264 -15.65 -2.78 7.96
C LYS A 264 -14.41 -3.43 7.34
N ALA A 265 -13.24 -3.27 7.95
CA ALA A 265 -12.02 -3.88 7.47
C ALA A 265 -12.05 -5.40 7.59
N SER A 266 -12.59 -5.95 8.68
CA SER A 266 -12.74 -7.40 8.84
C SER A 266 -13.68 -8.01 7.80
N ILE A 267 -14.82 -7.37 7.55
CA ILE A 267 -15.77 -7.86 6.54
C ILE A 267 -15.08 -8.00 5.19
N LEU A 268 -14.32 -6.98 4.76
CA LEU A 268 -13.65 -7.04 3.47
C LEU A 268 -12.52 -8.07 3.45
N SER A 269 -11.67 -8.10 4.45
CA SER A 269 -10.54 -9.05 4.49
C SER A 269 -11.04 -10.50 4.45
N LEU A 270 -12.15 -10.80 5.11
CA LEU A 270 -12.75 -12.14 5.08
C LEU A 270 -13.36 -12.54 3.73
N ILE A 271 -13.74 -11.57 2.90
CA ILE A 271 -14.24 -11.86 1.55
C ILE A 271 -13.12 -12.38 0.63
N HIS A 272 -11.87 -12.00 0.90
CA HIS A 272 -10.72 -12.32 0.07
C HIS A 272 -9.87 -13.49 0.60
N ILE A 273 -10.24 -14.05 1.73
CA ILE A 273 -9.58 -15.23 2.35
C ILE A 273 -10.47 -16.50 2.11
#